data_8779006ac668cb5e8c82b3aadb57ebd0
#
_entry.id   8779006ac668cb5e8c82b3aadb57ebd0
#
_cell.length_a   1.000
_cell.length_b   1.000
_cell.length_c   1.000
_cell.angle_alpha   90.00
_cell.angle_beta   90.00
_cell.angle_gamma   90.00
#
_symmetry.space_group_name_H-M   'P 1'
#
loop_
_entity.id
_entity.type
_entity.pdbx_description
1 polymer ?
#
loop_
_entity_poly.entity_id
_entity_poly.type
_entity_poly.pdbx_seq_one_letter_code
_entity_poly.pdbx_strand_id
1 'polypeptide(L)'
;MINSNWSVLPVGNEKSAFKLLFFVLGLSLLCRPAMPQDGNCEKRLLPVVVTDKDGNRVTTLTSADFRLDNREVGTNVLSWNADLRRHRVVILLDVSGSMHGLPGSHLWNVVMALVQHVASVESDNSEFALALFTDRVLETVDFAQGRDALKKRLDEISRDPTFPRIGKGHDTKIYDVLREGVHMLENPTSADSLLVITDGFDEGSKTRPDEVLGQLAGPMIRVFAVLVDPLPGERSRPDTGEFVRFVQKSGGQVFGPVDAGNAAFRDSAKSAQAGQVMAGQLGQFYRGILENNVLTIQVSAIQKPQAVRLSLTDSARHQLKKPQIFFPREIGTCLSTDTSR
;
A
#
# COMPACT_ATOMS: atom_id res chain seq x y z
N MET A 1 -2.83 -80.27 -9.58
CA MET A 1 -3.63 -80.33 -8.36
C MET A 1 -3.01 -79.34 -7.37
N ILE A 2 -3.54 -78.16 -7.28
CA ILE A 2 -3.08 -77.09 -6.36
C ILE A 2 -4.33 -76.58 -5.67
N ASN A 3 -4.42 -76.87 -4.38
CA ASN A 3 -5.46 -76.36 -3.48
C ASN A 3 -5.13 -74.95 -3.03
N SER A 4 -6.00 -74.01 -3.26
CA SER A 4 -5.95 -72.65 -2.73
C SER A 4 -7.06 -72.45 -1.72
N ASN A 5 -6.67 -72.43 -0.44
CA ASN A 5 -7.55 -71.99 0.66
C ASN A 5 -7.46 -70.45 0.78
N TRP A 6 -8.54 -69.76 0.59
CA TRP A 6 -8.73 -68.34 0.91
C TRP A 6 -9.47 -68.23 2.26
N SER A 7 -8.77 -67.75 3.26
CA SER A 7 -9.37 -67.38 4.55
C SER A 7 -9.86 -65.93 4.48
N VAL A 8 -11.14 -65.78 4.73
CA VAL A 8 -11.80 -64.46 4.81
C VAL A 8 -11.53 -63.83 6.16
N LEU A 9 -10.91 -62.62 6.19
CA LEU A 9 -10.76 -61.81 7.38
C LEU A 9 -12.02 -60.93 7.59
N PRO A 10 -12.45 -60.67 8.81
CA PRO A 10 -13.66 -59.89 9.08
C PRO A 10 -13.46 -58.39 8.81
N VAL A 11 -14.45 -57.79 8.18
CA VAL A 11 -14.56 -56.35 7.89
C VAL A 11 -14.76 -55.62 9.22
N GLY A 12 -13.71 -54.92 9.66
CA GLY A 12 -13.77 -53.99 10.79
C GLY A 12 -14.52 -52.71 10.42
N ASN A 13 -15.30 -52.23 11.36
CA ASN A 13 -16.26 -51.15 11.23
C ASN A 13 -15.57 -49.77 11.15
N GLU A 14 -15.27 -49.29 9.94
CA GLU A 14 -14.55 -48.01 9.67
C GLU A 14 -15.33 -46.71 9.96
N LYS A 15 -16.53 -46.78 10.52
CA LYS A 15 -17.37 -45.57 10.71
C LYS A 15 -16.97 -44.66 11.87
N SER A 16 -16.10 -45.13 12.79
CA SER A 16 -15.69 -44.31 13.95
C SER A 16 -14.47 -43.39 13.72
N ALA A 17 -13.58 -43.77 12.80
CA ALA A 17 -12.35 -42.98 12.54
C ALA A 17 -12.63 -41.67 11.75
N PHE A 18 -13.66 -41.69 10.90
CA PHE A 18 -13.99 -40.54 10.06
C PHE A 18 -14.62 -39.37 10.82
N LYS A 19 -15.33 -39.64 11.91
CA LYS A 19 -15.93 -38.55 12.74
C LYS A 19 -14.92 -37.80 13.59
N LEU A 20 -13.81 -38.44 13.99
CA LEU A 20 -12.76 -37.81 14.78
C LEU A 20 -11.86 -36.88 13.92
N LEU A 21 -11.66 -37.24 12.65
CA LEU A 21 -10.83 -36.45 11.71
C LEU A 21 -11.50 -35.12 11.35
N PHE A 22 -12.85 -35.08 11.22
CA PHE A 22 -13.57 -33.84 10.94
C PHE A 22 -13.62 -32.88 12.14
N PHE A 23 -13.53 -33.39 13.36
CA PHE A 23 -13.53 -32.55 14.56
C PHE A 23 -12.19 -31.85 14.78
N VAL A 24 -11.08 -32.49 14.39
CA VAL A 24 -9.73 -31.90 14.49
C VAL A 24 -9.48 -30.88 13.35
N LEU A 25 -10.03 -31.12 12.14
CA LEU A 25 -9.93 -30.16 11.03
C LEU A 25 -10.82 -28.92 11.24
N GLY A 26 -11.92 -29.05 11.97
CA GLY A 26 -12.82 -27.93 12.27
C GLY A 26 -12.28 -26.94 13.30
N LEU A 27 -11.37 -27.39 14.19
CA LEU A 27 -10.81 -26.54 15.24
C LEU A 27 -9.60 -25.71 14.77
N SER A 28 -8.92 -26.12 13.70
CA SER A 28 -7.76 -25.41 13.16
C SER A 28 -8.13 -24.18 12.31
N LEU A 29 -9.39 -24.00 11.93
CA LEU A 29 -9.87 -22.85 11.15
C LEU A 29 -10.24 -21.62 11.99
N LEU A 30 -10.17 -21.68 13.31
CA LEU A 30 -10.52 -20.57 14.22
C LEU A 30 -9.31 -19.81 14.81
N CYS A 31 -8.11 -20.30 14.63
CA CYS A 31 -6.91 -19.52 14.95
C CYS A 31 -6.56 -18.60 13.78
N ARG A 32 -7.29 -17.49 13.61
CA ARG A 32 -6.75 -16.32 12.93
C ARG A 32 -5.58 -15.83 13.78
N PRO A 33 -4.33 -15.76 13.23
CA PRO A 33 -3.25 -15.13 13.97
C PRO A 33 -3.71 -13.71 14.29
N ALA A 34 -3.80 -13.40 15.59
CA ALA A 34 -4.01 -12.02 16.03
C ALA A 34 -2.82 -11.23 15.49
N MET A 35 -3.07 -10.28 14.59
CA MET A 35 -2.04 -9.36 14.14
C MET A 35 -1.45 -8.67 15.39
N PRO A 36 -0.12 -8.65 15.56
CA PRO A 36 0.48 -7.93 16.66
C PRO A 36 0.11 -6.46 16.49
N GLN A 37 -0.71 -5.97 17.37
CA GLN A 37 -1.00 -4.55 17.51
C GLN A 37 0.12 -3.98 18.37
N ASP A 38 0.59 -2.78 18.03
CA ASP A 38 1.44 -1.98 18.92
C ASP A 38 0.76 -1.95 20.29
N GLY A 39 1.36 -2.65 21.26
CA GLY A 39 0.70 -3.25 22.43
C GLY A 39 0.10 -2.31 23.47
N ASN A 40 -0.31 -1.09 23.11
CA ASN A 40 -1.02 -0.20 24.01
C ASN A 40 -2.20 0.46 23.30
N CYS A 41 -3.41 0.00 23.59
CA CYS A 41 -4.64 0.58 23.06
C CYS A 41 -4.86 2.04 23.49
N GLU A 42 -4.24 2.49 24.55
CA GLU A 42 -4.41 3.87 25.04
C GLU A 42 -3.67 4.91 24.18
N LYS A 43 -2.64 4.50 23.46
CA LYS A 43 -1.83 5.39 22.62
C LYS A 43 -1.67 4.80 21.22
N ARG A 44 -1.98 5.59 20.21
CA ARG A 44 -1.82 5.22 18.81
C ARG A 44 -0.90 6.22 18.11
N LEU A 45 -0.09 5.69 17.21
CA LEU A 45 0.82 6.47 16.39
C LEU A 45 0.16 6.72 15.02
N LEU A 46 -0.42 7.90 14.83
CA LEU A 46 -1.06 8.31 13.59
C LEU A 46 -0.04 8.96 12.67
N PRO A 47 0.34 8.34 11.53
CA PRO A 47 1.23 8.97 10.57
C PRO A 47 0.51 10.14 9.89
N VAL A 48 1.16 11.30 9.86
CA VAL A 48 0.58 12.54 9.31
C VAL A 48 1.60 13.26 8.46
N VAL A 49 1.18 13.73 7.30
CA VAL A 49 1.95 14.66 6.47
C VAL A 49 1.16 15.96 6.39
N VAL A 50 1.81 17.07 6.68
CA VAL A 50 1.24 18.42 6.47
C VAL A 50 2.06 19.12 5.40
N THR A 51 1.40 19.71 4.42
CA THR A 51 2.06 20.52 3.38
C THR A 51 1.48 21.94 3.38
N ASP A 52 2.29 22.89 2.97
CA ASP A 52 1.84 24.26 2.69
C ASP A 52 1.11 24.32 1.32
N LYS A 53 0.73 25.54 0.92
CA LYS A 53 0.05 25.80 -0.38
C LYS A 53 0.88 25.40 -1.60
N ASP A 54 2.20 25.35 -1.47
CA ASP A 54 3.14 25.05 -2.55
C ASP A 54 3.55 23.55 -2.55
N GLY A 55 2.95 22.75 -1.64
CA GLY A 55 3.22 21.33 -1.50
C GLY A 55 4.47 21.01 -0.67
N ASN A 56 5.14 22.02 -0.09
CA ASN A 56 6.30 21.79 0.77
C ASN A 56 5.86 21.24 2.12
N ARG A 57 6.61 20.28 2.65
CA ARG A 57 6.34 19.71 3.97
C ARG A 57 6.54 20.72 5.08
N VAL A 58 5.63 20.68 6.04
CA VAL A 58 5.67 21.51 7.26
C VAL A 58 6.05 20.61 8.42
N THR A 59 7.22 20.87 9.01
CA THR A 59 7.76 20.12 10.15
C THR A 59 7.82 20.92 11.44
N THR A 60 7.52 22.23 11.37
CA THR A 60 7.65 23.18 12.50
C THR A 60 6.42 23.22 13.41
N LEU A 61 5.40 22.42 13.14
CA LEU A 61 4.20 22.33 13.98
C LEU A 61 4.50 21.66 15.32
N THR A 62 3.60 21.89 16.27
CA THR A 62 3.58 21.27 17.59
C THR A 62 2.28 20.49 17.79
N SER A 63 2.17 19.69 18.84
CA SER A 63 0.92 18.98 19.15
C SER A 63 -0.26 19.95 19.38
N ALA A 64 0.00 21.16 19.86
CA ALA A 64 -1.02 22.18 20.10
C ALA A 64 -1.64 22.75 18.82
N ASP A 65 -0.99 22.56 17.67
CA ASP A 65 -1.48 23.03 16.37
C ASP A 65 -2.56 22.10 15.76
N PHE A 66 -2.79 20.94 16.38
CA PHE A 66 -3.74 19.95 15.90
C PHE A 66 -5.00 19.90 16.75
N ARG A 67 -6.13 19.64 16.11
CA ARG A 67 -7.42 19.30 16.72
C ARG A 67 -7.86 17.93 16.23
N LEU A 68 -8.07 17.02 17.18
CA LEU A 68 -8.69 15.73 16.95
C LEU A 68 -10.14 15.81 17.43
N ASP A 69 -11.07 15.84 16.49
CA ASP A 69 -12.51 15.88 16.78
C ASP A 69 -13.12 14.50 16.57
N ASN A 70 -13.00 13.67 17.60
CA ASN A 70 -13.62 12.35 17.58
C ASN A 70 -14.06 11.94 19.00
N ARG A 71 -15.33 12.04 19.26
CA ARG A 71 -15.92 11.75 20.58
C ARG A 71 -15.76 10.27 21.00
N GLU A 72 -15.65 9.36 20.03
CA GLU A 72 -15.57 7.92 20.30
C GLU A 72 -14.12 7.43 20.44
N VAL A 73 -13.17 8.07 19.76
CA VAL A 73 -11.76 7.65 19.74
C VAL A 73 -10.94 8.36 20.83
N GLY A 74 -11.36 9.54 21.26
CA GLY A 74 -10.63 10.43 22.13
C GLY A 74 -10.29 11.75 21.43
N THR A 75 -9.88 12.73 22.19
CA THR A 75 -9.67 14.10 21.70
C THR A 75 -8.24 14.62 21.93
N ASN A 76 -7.40 13.81 22.58
CA ASN A 76 -6.10 14.28 23.05
C ASN A 76 -5.00 13.93 22.06
N VAL A 77 -4.32 14.96 21.54
CA VAL A 77 -3.04 14.85 20.86
C VAL A 77 -1.94 15.01 21.90
N LEU A 78 -1.13 13.97 22.09
CA LEU A 78 -0.10 13.93 23.12
C LEU A 78 1.24 14.50 22.63
N SER A 79 1.62 14.19 21.37
CA SER A 79 2.88 14.67 20.81
C SER A 79 2.86 14.72 19.30
N TRP A 80 3.74 15.51 18.71
CA TRP A 80 4.07 15.59 17.29
C TRP A 80 5.57 15.46 17.11
N ASN A 81 6.03 14.39 16.46
CA ASN A 81 7.45 14.10 16.29
C ASN A 81 7.75 13.57 14.90
N ALA A 82 9.01 13.68 14.47
CA ALA A 82 9.48 12.92 13.31
C ALA A 82 9.39 11.42 13.59
N ASP A 83 8.98 10.66 12.62
CA ASP A 83 8.97 9.19 12.70
C ASP A 83 10.36 8.66 12.35
N LEU A 84 11.07 8.21 13.38
CA LEU A 84 12.42 7.65 13.25
C LEU A 84 12.43 6.11 13.13
N ARG A 85 11.26 5.50 13.10
CA ARG A 85 11.16 4.04 12.94
C ARG A 85 11.60 3.61 11.55
N ARG A 86 11.90 2.33 11.42
CA ARG A 86 12.16 1.71 10.12
C ARG A 86 10.90 1.73 9.27
N HIS A 87 10.99 2.22 8.05
CA HIS A 87 9.91 2.28 7.08
C HIS A 87 10.07 1.18 6.05
N ARG A 88 9.07 0.30 5.93
CA ARG A 88 9.01 -0.71 4.87
C ARG A 88 8.02 -0.24 3.81
N VAL A 89 8.45 -0.29 2.56
CA VAL A 89 7.63 0.12 1.41
C VAL A 89 7.54 -1.04 0.43
N VAL A 90 6.33 -1.54 0.20
CA VAL A 90 6.07 -2.49 -0.89
C VAL A 90 5.73 -1.70 -2.13
N ILE A 91 6.57 -1.79 -3.16
CA ILE A 91 6.32 -1.22 -4.49
C ILE A 91 5.48 -2.22 -5.28
N LEU A 92 4.26 -1.85 -5.63
CA LEU A 92 3.36 -2.59 -6.49
C LEU A 92 3.43 -1.95 -7.89
N LEU A 93 4.14 -2.60 -8.82
CA LEU A 93 4.32 -2.11 -10.18
C LEU A 93 3.39 -2.84 -11.13
N ASP A 94 2.46 -2.10 -11.69
CA ASP A 94 1.57 -2.56 -12.74
C ASP A 94 2.37 -2.79 -14.04
N VAL A 95 2.29 -3.99 -14.56
CA VAL A 95 2.96 -4.40 -15.80
C VAL A 95 1.94 -4.83 -16.86
N SER A 96 0.69 -4.39 -16.73
CA SER A 96 -0.36 -4.60 -17.72
C SER A 96 -0.05 -3.89 -19.05
N GLY A 97 -0.74 -4.29 -20.11
CA GLY A 97 -0.49 -3.76 -21.45
C GLY A 97 -0.71 -2.25 -21.56
N SER A 98 -1.60 -1.65 -20.78
CA SER A 98 -1.89 -0.22 -20.76
C SER A 98 -0.70 0.62 -20.31
N MET A 99 0.17 0.08 -19.45
CA MET A 99 1.35 0.80 -18.93
C MET A 99 2.41 1.13 -19.99
N HIS A 100 2.31 0.54 -21.19
CA HIS A 100 3.18 0.91 -22.32
C HIS A 100 2.73 2.16 -23.07
N GLY A 101 1.48 2.57 -22.90
CA GLY A 101 0.89 3.68 -23.63
C GLY A 101 0.65 3.38 -25.11
N LEU A 102 0.52 4.43 -25.91
CA LEU A 102 0.28 4.35 -27.35
C LEU A 102 1.50 3.77 -28.10
N PRO A 103 1.29 3.11 -29.26
CA PRO A 103 2.38 2.70 -30.13
C PRO A 103 3.35 3.87 -30.41
N GLY A 104 4.65 3.62 -30.23
CA GLY A 104 5.70 4.65 -30.36
C GLY A 104 5.84 5.59 -29.14
N SER A 105 5.09 5.36 -28.06
CA SER A 105 5.31 6.00 -26.77
C SER A 105 6.51 5.38 -26.06
N HIS A 106 7.27 6.19 -25.34
CA HIS A 106 8.30 5.77 -24.42
C HIS A 106 7.87 5.91 -22.96
N LEU A 107 6.55 5.82 -22.69
CA LEU A 107 5.98 5.95 -21.36
C LEU A 107 6.58 4.96 -20.37
N TRP A 108 6.78 3.71 -20.80
CA TRP A 108 7.41 2.69 -19.97
C TRP A 108 8.82 3.09 -19.48
N ASN A 109 9.61 3.75 -20.33
CA ASN A 109 10.92 4.26 -19.92
C ASN A 109 10.81 5.29 -18.78
N VAL A 110 9.76 6.13 -18.83
CA VAL A 110 9.49 7.10 -17.77
C VAL A 110 9.07 6.39 -16.50
N VAL A 111 8.15 5.43 -16.58
CA VAL A 111 7.72 4.61 -15.44
C VAL A 111 8.91 3.94 -14.79
N MET A 112 9.78 3.30 -15.59
CA MET A 112 10.98 2.65 -15.07
C MET A 112 11.96 3.62 -14.42
N ALA A 113 12.17 4.82 -14.99
CA ALA A 113 12.99 5.85 -14.38
C ALA A 113 12.45 6.30 -13.01
N LEU A 114 11.13 6.42 -12.88
CA LEU A 114 10.46 6.76 -11.62
C LEU A 114 10.66 5.66 -10.57
N VAL A 115 10.44 4.40 -10.91
CA VAL A 115 10.62 3.26 -10.00
C VAL A 115 12.07 3.12 -9.57
N GLN A 116 13.02 3.21 -10.51
CA GLN A 116 14.45 3.16 -10.22
C GLN A 116 14.89 4.29 -9.30
N HIS A 117 14.31 5.49 -9.48
CA HIS A 117 14.57 6.62 -8.57
C HIS A 117 14.13 6.29 -7.14
N VAL A 118 12.93 5.72 -6.93
CA VAL A 118 12.49 5.25 -5.60
C VAL A 118 13.48 4.30 -4.98
N ALA A 119 13.85 3.26 -5.73
CA ALA A 119 14.76 2.23 -5.27
C ALA A 119 16.17 2.78 -4.97
N SER A 120 16.53 3.93 -5.57
CA SER A 120 17.83 4.59 -5.38
C SER A 120 17.88 5.58 -4.21
N VAL A 121 16.72 5.98 -3.66
CA VAL A 121 16.69 6.90 -2.51
C VAL A 121 17.40 6.24 -1.34
N GLU A 122 18.53 6.79 -0.98
CA GLU A 122 19.30 6.32 0.17
C GLU A 122 18.62 6.83 1.46
N SER A 123 18.19 5.89 2.27
CA SER A 123 17.72 6.14 3.62
C SER A 123 18.08 4.93 4.46
N ASP A 124 18.83 5.16 5.52
CA ASP A 124 19.25 4.09 6.45
C ASP A 124 18.05 3.45 7.16
N ASN A 125 16.94 4.17 7.19
CA ASN A 125 15.73 3.74 7.87
C ASN A 125 14.64 3.19 6.93
N SER A 126 14.95 2.88 5.66
CA SER A 126 13.94 2.37 4.72
C SER A 126 14.34 1.07 4.04
N GLU A 127 13.37 0.17 3.91
CA GLU A 127 13.44 -1.08 3.16
C GLU A 127 12.38 -1.10 2.09
N PHE A 128 12.72 -1.73 0.97
CA PHE A 128 11.83 -1.86 -0.17
C PHE A 128 11.67 -3.31 -0.57
N ALA A 129 10.44 -3.68 -0.89
CA ALA A 129 10.08 -4.88 -1.63
C ALA A 129 9.40 -4.48 -2.94
N LEU A 130 9.39 -5.37 -3.93
CA LEU A 130 8.74 -5.18 -5.22
C LEU A 130 7.77 -6.31 -5.48
N ALA A 131 6.60 -5.99 -6.00
CA ALA A 131 5.70 -6.95 -6.63
C ALA A 131 5.32 -6.42 -8.01
N LEU A 132 5.56 -7.23 -9.04
CA LEU A 132 5.07 -7.00 -10.40
C LEU A 132 3.70 -7.63 -10.53
N PHE A 133 2.73 -6.90 -11.08
CA PHE A 133 1.36 -7.40 -11.13
C PHE A 133 0.60 -7.04 -12.40
N THR A 134 -0.47 -7.82 -12.64
CA THR A 134 -1.59 -7.54 -13.55
C THR A 134 -2.89 -7.90 -12.83
N ASP A 135 -3.53 -9.02 -13.19
CA ASP A 135 -4.69 -9.61 -12.49
C ASP A 135 -4.30 -10.32 -11.17
N ARG A 136 -3.02 -10.50 -10.94
CA ARG A 136 -2.40 -11.08 -9.73
C ARG A 136 -0.94 -10.65 -9.63
N VAL A 137 -0.33 -10.92 -8.51
CA VAL A 137 1.12 -10.82 -8.36
C VAL A 137 1.80 -11.90 -9.21
N LEU A 138 2.73 -11.49 -10.07
CA LEU A 138 3.46 -12.34 -11.01
C LEU A 138 4.84 -12.70 -10.51
N GLU A 139 5.49 -11.75 -9.84
CA GLU A 139 6.85 -11.86 -9.34
C GLU A 139 7.06 -10.93 -8.17
N THR A 140 7.91 -11.33 -7.22
CA THR A 140 8.28 -10.52 -6.06
C THR A 140 9.78 -10.46 -5.86
N VAL A 141 10.25 -9.33 -5.32
CA VAL A 141 11.55 -9.19 -4.65
C VAL A 141 11.27 -8.80 -3.22
N ASP A 142 11.53 -9.71 -2.28
CA ASP A 142 11.18 -9.55 -0.88
C ASP A 142 12.18 -8.66 -0.14
N PHE A 143 11.80 -8.15 1.03
CA PHE A 143 12.68 -7.37 1.91
C PHE A 143 13.98 -8.11 2.27
N ALA A 144 13.92 -9.44 2.45
CA ALA A 144 15.07 -10.26 2.79
C ALA A 144 16.13 -10.32 1.67
N GLN A 145 15.73 -10.15 0.41
CA GLN A 145 16.64 -10.11 -0.74
C GLN A 145 17.42 -8.79 -0.81
N GLY A 146 16.92 -7.76 -0.17
CA GLY A 146 17.58 -6.47 -0.02
C GLY A 146 17.52 -5.57 -1.25
N ARG A 147 18.02 -4.35 -1.05
CA ARG A 147 17.95 -3.27 -2.04
C ARG A 147 18.74 -3.56 -3.34
N ASP A 148 19.85 -4.27 -3.25
CA ASP A 148 20.67 -4.56 -4.43
C ASP A 148 19.97 -5.54 -5.38
N ALA A 149 19.27 -6.54 -4.83
CA ALA A 149 18.43 -7.44 -5.63
C ALA A 149 17.30 -6.68 -6.31
N LEU A 150 16.64 -5.75 -5.59
CA LEU A 150 15.62 -4.88 -6.14
C LEU A 150 16.15 -4.02 -7.29
N LYS A 151 17.27 -3.32 -7.10
CA LYS A 151 17.91 -2.48 -8.14
C LYS A 151 18.28 -3.32 -9.37
N LYS A 152 18.91 -4.47 -9.14
CA LYS A 152 19.28 -5.40 -10.22
C LYS A 152 18.05 -5.82 -11.02
N ARG A 153 16.97 -6.18 -10.33
CA ARG A 153 15.75 -6.63 -11.01
C ARG A 153 15.09 -5.50 -11.83
N LEU A 154 15.03 -4.30 -11.30
CA LEU A 154 14.53 -3.13 -12.03
C LEU A 154 15.39 -2.82 -13.27
N ASP A 155 16.71 -2.95 -13.17
CA ASP A 155 17.62 -2.79 -14.31
C ASP A 155 17.42 -3.86 -15.39
N GLU A 156 17.18 -5.10 -15.01
CA GLU A 156 16.88 -6.18 -15.95
C GLU A 156 15.56 -5.89 -16.69
N ILE A 157 14.51 -5.49 -15.97
CA ILE A 157 13.22 -5.12 -16.54
C ILE A 157 13.36 -3.95 -17.51
N SER A 158 14.10 -2.92 -17.14
CA SER A 158 14.25 -1.72 -17.98
C SER A 158 15.02 -1.97 -19.27
N ARG A 159 15.87 -2.99 -19.31
CA ARG A 159 16.68 -3.37 -20.49
C ARG A 159 16.00 -4.42 -21.36
N ASP A 160 14.97 -5.08 -20.88
CA ASP A 160 14.24 -6.07 -21.67
C ASP A 160 13.19 -5.41 -22.56
N PRO A 161 13.43 -5.28 -23.87
CA PRO A 161 12.48 -4.66 -24.79
C PRO A 161 11.21 -5.48 -24.97
N THR A 162 11.17 -6.72 -24.48
CA THR A 162 10.02 -7.62 -24.54
C THR A 162 9.22 -7.63 -23.25
N PHE A 163 9.67 -6.91 -22.23
CA PHE A 163 8.96 -6.77 -20.97
C PHE A 163 7.95 -5.62 -21.03
N PRO A 164 6.74 -5.81 -20.48
CA PRO A 164 6.20 -7.06 -20.00
C PRO A 164 5.71 -7.94 -21.15
N ARG A 165 6.01 -9.23 -21.07
CA ARG A 165 5.58 -10.24 -22.06
C ARG A 165 4.10 -10.57 -21.97
N ILE A 166 3.36 -9.85 -21.17
CA ILE A 166 1.97 -10.16 -20.85
C ILE A 166 1.11 -9.60 -21.96
N GLY A 167 0.59 -10.51 -22.77
CA GLY A 167 -0.22 -10.23 -23.94
C GLY A 167 -1.46 -9.39 -23.61
N LYS A 168 -2.04 -8.77 -24.65
CA LYS A 168 -3.35 -8.12 -24.59
C LYS A 168 -4.37 -9.04 -23.92
N GLY A 169 -5.01 -8.59 -22.85
CA GLY A 169 -6.16 -9.28 -22.26
C GLY A 169 -6.01 -9.73 -20.80
N HIS A 170 -5.02 -9.24 -20.07
CA HIS A 170 -5.01 -9.41 -18.63
C HIS A 170 -5.60 -8.17 -17.94
N ASP A 171 -6.73 -8.38 -17.27
CA ASP A 171 -7.39 -7.39 -16.44
C ASP A 171 -6.44 -6.94 -15.33
N THR A 172 -6.50 -5.68 -14.94
CA THR A 172 -5.75 -5.15 -13.79
C THR A 172 -6.61 -5.24 -12.54
N LYS A 173 -6.18 -5.99 -11.50
CA LYS A 173 -6.93 -6.20 -10.26
C LYS A 173 -6.24 -5.50 -9.09
N ILE A 174 -6.39 -4.20 -9.01
CA ILE A 174 -5.66 -3.35 -8.07
C ILE A 174 -5.95 -3.73 -6.61
N TYR A 175 -7.22 -3.92 -6.23
CA TYR A 175 -7.58 -4.18 -4.84
C TYR A 175 -7.19 -5.59 -4.38
N ASP A 176 -7.22 -6.59 -5.28
CA ASP A 176 -6.70 -7.92 -4.97
C ASP A 176 -5.18 -7.86 -4.71
N VAL A 177 -4.44 -7.12 -5.52
CA VAL A 177 -2.99 -6.95 -5.40
C VAL A 177 -2.61 -6.09 -4.18
N LEU A 178 -3.37 -5.05 -3.86
CA LEU A 178 -3.17 -4.29 -2.63
C LEU A 178 -3.27 -5.18 -1.39
N ARG A 179 -4.23 -6.10 -1.35
CA ARG A 179 -4.33 -7.08 -0.25
C ARG A 179 -3.08 -7.97 -0.17
N GLU A 180 -2.57 -8.44 -1.30
CA GLU A 180 -1.31 -9.21 -1.31
C GLU A 180 -0.13 -8.37 -0.84
N GLY A 181 -0.06 -7.09 -1.23
CA GLY A 181 0.96 -6.15 -0.74
C GLY A 181 0.93 -5.96 0.79
N VAL A 182 -0.26 -5.95 1.40
CA VAL A 182 -0.39 -5.96 2.87
C VAL A 182 0.18 -7.24 3.48
N HIS A 183 -0.04 -8.40 2.84
CA HIS A 183 0.50 -9.69 3.31
C HIS A 183 2.03 -9.74 3.24
N MET A 184 2.65 -9.07 2.25
CA MET A 184 4.12 -8.96 2.15
C MET A 184 4.75 -8.20 3.33
N LEU A 185 3.96 -7.39 4.02
CA LEU A 185 4.40 -6.62 5.18
C LEU A 185 4.35 -7.42 6.48
N GLU A 186 4.61 -8.65 6.58
CA GLU A 186 4.56 -9.44 7.81
C GLU A 186 4.58 -8.60 9.10
N ASN A 187 3.55 -8.72 9.96
CA ASN A 187 3.38 -7.88 11.16
C ASN A 187 3.45 -6.36 10.87
N PRO A 188 2.53 -5.82 10.07
CA PRO A 188 2.60 -4.44 9.61
C PRO A 188 2.40 -3.42 10.74
N THR A 189 3.04 -2.27 10.59
CA THR A 189 2.99 -1.13 11.50
C THR A 189 2.58 0.15 10.79
N SER A 190 2.32 1.21 11.52
CA SER A 190 1.99 2.53 10.95
C SER A 190 3.19 3.23 10.27
N ALA A 191 4.40 2.66 10.35
CA ALA A 191 5.55 3.11 9.59
C ALA A 191 5.60 2.50 8.18
N ASP A 192 4.82 1.45 7.92
CA ASP A 192 4.81 0.75 6.64
C ASP A 192 3.89 1.43 5.62
N SER A 193 4.18 1.22 4.34
CA SER A 193 3.42 1.82 3.24
C SER A 193 3.38 0.92 2.01
N LEU A 194 2.34 1.08 1.20
CA LEU A 194 2.27 0.54 -0.15
C LEU A 194 2.44 1.68 -1.15
N LEU A 195 3.25 1.49 -2.18
CA LEU A 195 3.41 2.40 -3.30
C LEU A 195 2.94 1.70 -4.57
N VAL A 196 1.83 2.14 -5.13
CA VAL A 196 1.26 1.57 -6.37
C VAL A 196 1.62 2.46 -7.55
N ILE A 197 2.12 1.85 -8.62
CA ILE A 197 2.41 2.54 -9.88
C ILE A 197 1.55 1.86 -10.95
N THR A 198 0.52 2.55 -11.42
CA THR A 198 -0.57 2.00 -12.26
C THR A 198 -1.26 3.11 -13.04
N ASP A 199 -2.07 2.75 -14.04
CA ASP A 199 -3.01 3.69 -14.67
C ASP A 199 -4.28 3.93 -13.82
N GLY A 200 -4.45 3.16 -12.73
CA GLY A 200 -5.51 3.36 -11.75
C GLY A 200 -6.85 2.71 -12.11
N PHE A 201 -6.92 1.91 -13.16
CA PHE A 201 -8.13 1.20 -13.55
C PHE A 201 -8.19 -0.19 -12.92
N ASP A 202 -9.20 -0.40 -12.08
CA ASP A 202 -9.49 -1.72 -11.54
C ASP A 202 -10.47 -2.47 -12.45
N GLU A 203 -10.05 -3.59 -13.01
CA GLU A 203 -10.84 -4.39 -13.94
C GLU A 203 -11.38 -5.66 -13.26
N GLY A 204 -12.14 -5.45 -12.20
CA GLY A 204 -12.90 -6.52 -11.54
C GLY A 204 -12.13 -7.30 -10.48
N SER A 205 -11.48 -6.60 -9.56
CA SER A 205 -11.02 -7.19 -8.30
C SER A 205 -12.15 -7.91 -7.58
N LYS A 206 -11.85 -9.02 -6.97
CA LYS A 206 -12.77 -9.75 -6.08
C LYS A 206 -12.85 -9.11 -4.70
N THR A 207 -11.74 -8.53 -4.25
CA THR A 207 -11.65 -7.80 -3.00
C THR A 207 -12.24 -6.40 -3.20
N ARG A 208 -13.13 -5.99 -2.32
CA ARG A 208 -13.73 -4.65 -2.37
C ARG A 208 -12.80 -3.60 -1.77
N PRO A 209 -12.83 -2.35 -2.25
CA PRO A 209 -12.04 -1.25 -1.70
C PRO A 209 -12.16 -1.10 -0.18
N ASP A 210 -13.37 -1.20 0.37
CA ASP A 210 -13.62 -1.06 1.81
C ASP A 210 -13.04 -2.23 2.63
N GLU A 211 -12.93 -3.42 2.07
CA GLU A 211 -12.27 -4.56 2.72
C GLU A 211 -10.77 -4.32 2.86
N VAL A 212 -10.13 -3.77 1.81
CA VAL A 212 -8.71 -3.39 1.87
C VAL A 212 -8.51 -2.27 2.86
N LEU A 213 -9.35 -1.22 2.84
CA LEU A 213 -9.27 -0.12 3.82
C LEU A 213 -9.38 -0.63 5.25
N GLY A 214 -10.28 -1.59 5.52
CA GLY A 214 -10.41 -2.22 6.82
C GLY A 214 -9.12 -2.94 7.28
N GLN A 215 -8.40 -3.60 6.36
CA GLN A 215 -7.11 -4.23 6.65
C GLN A 215 -6.00 -3.20 6.92
N LEU A 216 -6.00 -2.09 6.17
CA LEU A 216 -5.03 -1.01 6.34
C LEU A 216 -5.24 -0.23 7.65
N ALA A 217 -6.49 -0.08 8.09
CA ALA A 217 -6.87 0.74 9.24
C ALA A 217 -6.32 0.22 10.58
N GLY A 218 -6.19 -1.10 10.75
CA GLY A 218 -5.62 -1.70 11.96
C GLY A 218 -4.20 -1.21 12.24
N PRO A 219 -3.23 -1.51 11.37
CA PRO A 219 -1.85 -1.06 11.48
C PRO A 219 -1.64 0.39 11.01
N MET A 220 -2.65 1.06 10.44
CA MET A 220 -2.57 2.40 9.85
C MET A 220 -1.57 2.51 8.68
N ILE A 221 -1.52 1.49 7.84
CA ILE A 221 -0.74 1.49 6.59
C ILE A 221 -1.33 2.51 5.63
N ARG A 222 -0.46 3.27 4.97
CA ARG A 222 -0.87 4.22 3.93
C ARG A 222 -0.57 3.67 2.55
N VAL A 223 -1.45 3.98 1.60
CA VAL A 223 -1.25 3.68 0.19
C VAL A 223 -0.91 4.96 -0.55
N PHE A 224 0.21 4.96 -1.24
CA PHE A 224 0.62 6.03 -2.15
C PHE A 224 0.48 5.55 -3.59
N ALA A 225 0.17 6.44 -4.51
CA ALA A 225 0.02 6.06 -5.90
C ALA A 225 0.76 7.03 -6.84
N VAL A 226 1.40 6.46 -7.85
CA VAL A 226 1.82 7.17 -9.06
C VAL A 226 0.87 6.77 -10.16
N LEU A 227 0.03 7.71 -10.60
CA LEU A 227 -0.89 7.47 -11.69
C LEU A 227 -0.24 7.79 -13.03
N VAL A 228 -0.39 6.87 -13.97
CA VAL A 228 0.08 6.99 -15.34
C VAL A 228 -1.13 7.14 -16.24
N ASP A 229 -1.11 8.11 -17.14
CA ASP A 229 -2.15 8.28 -18.17
C ASP A 229 -1.64 7.78 -19.53
N PRO A 230 -1.92 6.50 -19.88
CA PRO A 230 -1.42 5.90 -21.12
C PRO A 230 -2.11 6.46 -22.37
N LEU A 231 -3.32 7.05 -22.24
CA LEU A 231 -4.16 7.48 -23.35
C LEU A 231 -4.82 8.85 -23.08
N PRO A 232 -4.05 9.94 -23.01
CA PRO A 232 -4.58 11.26 -22.66
C PRO A 232 -5.60 11.73 -23.70
N GLY A 233 -6.71 12.27 -23.23
CA GLY A 233 -7.75 12.87 -24.06
C GLY A 233 -8.87 11.92 -24.52
N GLU A 234 -8.84 10.65 -24.20
CA GLU A 234 -9.99 9.77 -24.41
C GLU A 234 -11.12 10.07 -23.41
N ARG A 235 -12.27 10.47 -23.92
CA ARG A 235 -13.45 10.84 -23.10
C ARG A 235 -14.18 9.64 -22.48
N SER A 236 -13.89 8.42 -22.93
CA SER A 236 -14.59 7.18 -22.53
C SER A 236 -13.87 6.38 -21.44
N ARG A 237 -12.96 7.03 -20.70
CA ARG A 237 -12.20 6.34 -19.66
C ARG A 237 -13.03 6.06 -18.42
N PRO A 238 -12.78 4.90 -17.79
CA PRO A 238 -13.26 4.66 -16.43
C PRO A 238 -12.75 5.74 -15.49
N ASP A 239 -13.57 6.11 -14.51
CA ASP A 239 -13.22 7.11 -13.51
C ASP A 239 -12.17 6.55 -12.52
N THR A 240 -10.93 7.03 -12.61
CA THR A 240 -9.88 6.73 -11.61
C THR A 240 -10.17 7.38 -10.25
N GLY A 241 -11.20 8.20 -10.15
CA GLY A 241 -11.56 8.94 -8.94
C GLY A 241 -11.90 8.02 -7.75
N GLU A 242 -12.36 6.79 -7.98
CA GLU A 242 -12.56 5.83 -6.90
C GLU A 242 -11.24 5.41 -6.29
N PHE A 243 -10.25 5.05 -7.10
CA PHE A 243 -8.92 4.69 -6.62
C PHE A 243 -8.21 5.87 -5.95
N VAL A 244 -8.32 7.08 -6.51
CA VAL A 244 -7.81 8.31 -5.87
C VAL A 244 -8.43 8.52 -4.49
N ARG A 245 -9.76 8.39 -4.36
CA ARG A 245 -10.45 8.49 -3.06
C ARG A 245 -10.00 7.40 -2.08
N PHE A 246 -9.78 6.19 -2.56
CA PHE A 246 -9.24 5.09 -1.76
C PHE A 246 -7.86 5.44 -1.19
N VAL A 247 -6.92 5.89 -2.03
CA VAL A 247 -5.57 6.33 -1.62
C VAL A 247 -5.66 7.42 -0.56
N GLN A 248 -6.51 8.44 -0.77
CA GLN A 248 -6.71 9.53 0.18
C GLN A 248 -7.32 9.06 1.51
N LYS A 249 -8.25 8.10 1.49
CA LYS A 249 -8.83 7.53 2.71
C LYS A 249 -7.79 6.75 3.52
N SER A 250 -6.84 6.08 2.87
CA SER A 250 -5.73 5.41 3.55
C SER A 250 -4.74 6.39 4.20
N GLY A 251 -4.83 7.68 3.90
CA GLY A 251 -3.92 8.73 4.38
C GLY A 251 -2.70 8.94 3.51
N GLY A 252 -2.66 8.33 2.33
CA GLY A 252 -1.60 8.54 1.35
C GLY A 252 -1.90 9.67 0.38
N GLN A 253 -1.03 9.78 -0.62
CA GLN A 253 -1.06 10.81 -1.65
C GLN A 253 -0.99 10.19 -3.04
N VAL A 254 -1.49 10.94 -4.03
CA VAL A 254 -1.40 10.56 -5.44
C VAL A 254 -0.48 11.55 -6.16
N PHE A 255 0.46 11.04 -6.92
CA PHE A 255 1.28 11.79 -7.86
C PHE A 255 0.81 11.51 -9.30
N GLY A 256 0.71 12.52 -10.11
CA GLY A 256 0.29 12.38 -11.51
C GLY A 256 -1.04 13.08 -11.82
N PRO A 257 -1.64 12.80 -12.99
CA PRO A 257 -1.22 11.75 -13.92
C PRO A 257 0.06 12.07 -14.69
N VAL A 258 0.88 11.05 -14.91
CA VAL A 258 2.01 11.07 -15.84
C VAL A 258 1.45 10.82 -17.23
N ASP A 259 1.36 11.86 -18.04
CA ASP A 259 0.62 11.88 -19.30
C ASP A 259 1.46 11.39 -20.48
N ALA A 260 1.07 10.24 -21.08
CA ALA A 260 1.70 9.68 -22.28
C ALA A 260 1.56 10.54 -23.54
N GLY A 261 0.59 11.45 -23.58
CA GLY A 261 0.38 12.37 -24.70
C GLY A 261 1.41 13.51 -24.75
N ASN A 262 2.22 13.66 -23.74
CA ASN A 262 3.30 14.64 -23.75
C ASN A 262 4.26 14.36 -24.92
N ALA A 263 4.47 15.33 -25.79
CA ALA A 263 5.35 15.23 -26.95
C ALA A 263 6.77 14.79 -26.59
N ALA A 264 7.22 15.05 -25.35
CA ALA A 264 8.50 14.57 -24.84
C ALA A 264 8.60 13.03 -24.80
N PHE A 265 7.47 12.31 -24.68
CA PHE A 265 7.48 10.83 -24.61
C PHE A 265 7.47 10.14 -25.98
N ARG A 266 7.40 10.91 -27.07
CA ARG A 266 7.54 10.38 -28.45
C ARG A 266 8.99 10.32 -28.94
N ASP A 267 9.91 10.90 -28.19
CA ASP A 267 11.36 10.94 -28.50
C ASP A 267 12.10 10.25 -27.33
N SER A 268 12.88 9.23 -27.63
CA SER A 268 13.61 8.43 -26.63
C SER A 268 14.54 9.28 -25.75
N ALA A 269 15.26 10.24 -26.33
CA ALA A 269 16.18 11.10 -25.58
C ALA A 269 15.41 12.09 -24.68
N LYS A 270 14.31 12.65 -25.18
CA LYS A 270 13.46 13.56 -24.42
C LYS A 270 12.68 12.85 -23.33
N SER A 271 12.26 11.58 -23.55
CA SER A 271 11.58 10.80 -22.53
C SER A 271 12.49 10.49 -21.34
N ALA A 272 13.77 10.20 -21.59
CA ALA A 272 14.75 10.02 -20.52
C ALA A 272 14.94 11.31 -19.69
N GLN A 273 15.06 12.47 -20.36
CA GLN A 273 15.15 13.76 -19.68
C GLN A 273 13.88 14.10 -18.90
N ALA A 274 12.70 13.86 -19.49
CA ALA A 274 11.41 14.06 -18.81
C ALA A 274 11.28 13.17 -17.59
N GLY A 275 11.70 11.89 -17.68
CA GLY A 275 11.76 10.97 -16.54
C GLY A 275 12.63 11.49 -15.40
N GLN A 276 13.82 12.07 -15.70
CA GLN A 276 14.69 12.67 -14.68
C GLN A 276 14.06 13.90 -14.01
N VAL A 277 13.43 14.78 -14.78
CA VAL A 277 12.72 15.95 -14.23
C VAL A 277 11.57 15.50 -13.32
N MET A 278 10.77 14.54 -13.75
CA MET A 278 9.69 13.98 -12.97
C MET A 278 10.21 13.27 -11.71
N ALA A 279 11.32 12.54 -11.81
CA ALA A 279 11.98 11.92 -10.66
C ALA A 279 12.37 12.97 -9.61
N GLY A 280 12.82 14.15 -10.02
CA GLY A 280 13.09 15.26 -9.12
C GLY A 280 11.83 15.78 -8.42
N GLN A 281 10.71 15.92 -9.15
CA GLN A 281 9.42 16.31 -8.58
C GLN A 281 8.86 15.23 -7.64
N LEU A 282 9.03 13.96 -7.99
CA LEU A 282 8.73 12.82 -7.15
C LEU A 282 9.55 12.77 -5.86
N GLY A 283 10.73 13.39 -5.81
CA GLY A 283 11.56 13.42 -4.62
C GLY A 283 10.83 14.00 -3.39
N GLN A 284 9.96 15.00 -3.55
CA GLN A 284 9.11 15.51 -2.47
C GLN A 284 8.00 14.52 -2.11
N PHE A 285 7.38 13.89 -3.10
CA PHE A 285 6.37 12.86 -2.89
C PHE A 285 6.96 11.65 -2.13
N TYR A 286 8.15 11.18 -2.50
CA TYR A 286 8.83 10.07 -1.80
C TYR A 286 9.27 10.44 -0.39
N ARG A 287 9.70 11.67 -0.17
CA ARG A 287 9.91 12.15 1.20
C ARG A 287 8.63 12.07 2.03
N GLY A 288 7.46 12.31 1.42
CA GLY A 288 6.17 12.07 2.08
C GLY A 288 5.92 10.61 2.48
N ILE A 289 6.51 9.64 1.77
CA ILE A 289 6.45 8.22 2.12
C ILE A 289 7.44 7.87 3.24
N LEU A 290 8.69 8.32 3.13
CA LEU A 290 9.80 7.88 3.96
C LEU A 290 10.06 8.76 5.18
N GLU A 291 9.75 10.05 5.09
CA GLU A 291 10.00 11.04 6.14
C GLU A 291 8.68 11.51 6.72
N ASN A 292 8.06 10.73 7.57
CA ASN A 292 6.78 11.07 8.18
C ASN A 292 6.96 11.79 9.51
N ASN A 293 5.93 12.54 9.87
CA ASN A 293 5.71 12.90 11.25
C ASN A 293 4.61 12.01 11.84
N VAL A 294 4.67 11.81 13.13
CA VAL A 294 3.72 10.98 13.87
C VAL A 294 3.05 11.82 14.94
N LEU A 295 1.72 11.82 14.94
CA LEU A 295 0.95 12.24 16.08
C LEU A 295 0.75 11.06 17.01
N THR A 296 1.19 11.20 18.27
CA THR A 296 0.74 10.29 19.32
C THR A 296 -0.61 10.79 19.81
N ILE A 297 -1.62 9.98 19.64
CA ILE A 297 -2.98 10.28 20.09
C ILE A 297 -3.39 9.32 21.22
N GLN A 298 -4.11 9.86 22.19
CA GLN A 298 -4.74 9.04 23.22
C GLN A 298 -6.08 8.54 22.67
N VAL A 299 -6.32 7.25 22.74
CA VAL A 299 -7.56 6.64 22.25
C VAL A 299 -8.19 5.78 23.35
N SER A 300 -9.51 5.69 23.32
CA SER A 300 -10.26 4.72 24.12
C SER A 300 -10.25 3.35 23.44
N ALA A 301 -10.65 2.28 24.12
CA ALA A 301 -10.80 0.98 23.49
C ALA A 301 -11.74 1.05 22.27
N ILE A 302 -11.26 0.63 21.11
CA ILE A 302 -12.00 0.70 19.84
C ILE A 302 -12.47 -0.71 19.47
N GLN A 303 -13.76 -0.96 19.55
CA GLN A 303 -14.35 -2.27 19.24
C GLN A 303 -14.61 -2.47 17.74
N LYS A 304 -14.75 -1.41 16.97
CA LYS A 304 -14.96 -1.42 15.50
C LYS A 304 -14.18 -0.26 14.87
N PRO A 305 -13.80 -0.32 13.60
CA PRO A 305 -13.12 0.78 12.93
C PRO A 305 -13.87 2.11 13.11
N GLN A 306 -13.12 3.16 13.41
CA GLN A 306 -13.64 4.50 13.69
C GLN A 306 -13.04 5.53 12.76
N ALA A 307 -13.88 6.45 12.24
CA ALA A 307 -13.41 7.55 11.42
C ALA A 307 -12.57 8.53 12.26
N VAL A 308 -11.46 9.00 11.69
CA VAL A 308 -10.58 10.02 12.28
C VAL A 308 -10.90 11.39 11.68
N ARG A 309 -11.10 12.39 12.52
CA ARG A 309 -11.27 13.79 12.13
C ARG A 309 -10.14 14.62 12.70
N LEU A 310 -9.08 14.77 11.92
CA LEU A 310 -7.92 15.58 12.28
C LEU A 310 -7.97 16.89 11.48
N SER A 311 -7.72 18.00 12.16
CA SER A 311 -7.61 19.33 11.55
C SER A 311 -6.51 20.14 12.25
N LEU A 312 -6.05 21.19 11.58
CA LEU A 312 -5.21 22.22 12.24
C LEU A 312 -6.07 23.25 12.95
N THR A 313 -5.53 23.86 13.99
CA THR A 313 -6.10 25.03 14.64
C THR A 313 -6.19 26.21 13.66
N ASP A 314 -7.05 27.17 13.94
CA ASP A 314 -7.21 28.35 13.07
C ASP A 314 -5.91 29.15 12.97
N SER A 315 -5.16 29.27 14.07
CA SER A 315 -3.84 29.92 14.08
C SER A 315 -2.86 29.24 13.10
N ALA A 316 -2.71 27.91 13.19
CA ALA A 316 -1.82 27.16 12.30
C ALA A 316 -2.27 27.24 10.83
N ARG A 317 -3.58 27.20 10.55
CA ARG A 317 -4.11 27.36 9.19
C ARG A 317 -3.79 28.72 8.59
N HIS A 318 -3.91 29.80 9.38
CA HIS A 318 -3.60 31.16 8.92
C HIS A 318 -2.11 31.32 8.60
N GLN A 319 -1.23 30.75 9.41
CA GLN A 319 0.21 30.80 9.19
C GLN A 319 0.63 30.06 7.91
N LEU A 320 0.04 28.92 7.62
CA LEU A 320 0.44 28.03 6.53
C LEU A 320 -0.24 28.33 5.18
N LYS A 321 -1.19 29.27 5.11
CA LYS A 321 -1.87 29.68 3.86
C LYS A 321 -2.41 28.51 3.03
N LYS A 322 -3.51 27.90 3.47
CA LYS A 322 -4.18 26.73 2.83
C LYS A 322 -3.38 25.43 2.91
N PRO A 323 -3.00 24.98 4.10
CA PRO A 323 -2.31 23.70 4.26
C PRO A 323 -3.20 22.53 3.87
N GLN A 324 -2.55 21.44 3.45
CA GLN A 324 -3.18 20.14 3.27
C GLN A 324 -2.67 19.18 4.34
N ILE A 325 -3.55 18.30 4.81
CA ILE A 325 -3.23 17.27 5.82
C ILE A 325 -3.58 15.91 5.27
N PHE A 326 -2.60 15.01 5.25
CA PHE A 326 -2.75 13.64 4.81
C PHE A 326 -2.53 12.71 6.01
N PHE A 327 -3.52 11.87 6.29
CA PHE A 327 -3.51 10.93 7.41
C PHE A 327 -4.56 9.83 7.16
N PRO A 328 -4.40 8.63 7.75
CA PRO A 328 -5.42 7.58 7.69
C PRO A 328 -6.77 8.07 8.24
N ARG A 329 -7.81 7.94 7.43
CA ARG A 329 -9.15 8.44 7.80
C ARG A 329 -9.90 7.51 8.75
N GLU A 330 -9.35 6.32 9.02
CA GLU A 330 -9.93 5.35 9.93
C GLU A 330 -8.85 4.78 10.85
N ILE A 331 -9.22 4.50 12.08
CA ILE A 331 -8.44 3.73 13.05
C ILE A 331 -9.13 2.40 13.23
N GLY A 332 -8.39 1.31 13.07
CA GLY A 332 -8.89 -0.05 13.25
C GLY A 332 -9.15 -0.40 14.71
N THR A 333 -9.72 -1.57 14.92
CA THR A 333 -10.05 -2.11 16.24
C THR A 333 -8.82 -2.21 17.13
N CYS A 334 -9.00 -1.90 18.40
CA CYS A 334 -8.02 -2.09 19.46
C CYS A 334 -8.77 -2.49 20.73
N LEU A 335 -8.61 -3.73 21.13
CA LEU A 335 -9.18 -4.23 22.38
C LEU A 335 -8.13 -4.07 23.48
N SER A 336 -8.47 -3.41 24.57
CA SER A 336 -7.64 -3.37 25.76
C SER A 336 -7.45 -4.82 26.25
N THR A 337 -6.19 -5.24 26.35
CA THR A 337 -5.83 -6.52 26.98
C THR A 337 -5.78 -6.38 28.51
N ASP A 338 -6.70 -5.59 29.08
CA ASP A 338 -6.80 -5.51 30.53
C ASP A 338 -7.37 -6.82 31.08
N THR A 339 -6.51 -7.84 31.15
CA THR A 339 -6.75 -9.11 31.85
C THR A 339 -6.22 -9.03 33.28
N SER A 340 -6.45 -7.91 33.94
CA SER A 340 -6.28 -7.82 35.41
C SER A 340 -7.64 -8.02 36.08
N ARG A 341 -8.04 -9.28 36.25
CA ARG A 341 -8.97 -9.74 37.28
C ARG A 341 -8.34 -10.89 38.06
#